data_4766d4fcca57afd3417d8e379127d54e
#
_entry.id   4766d4fcca57afd3417d8e379127d54e
#
_cell.length_a   1.000
_cell.length_b   1.000
_cell.length_c   1.000
_cell.angle_alpha   90.00
_cell.angle_beta   90.00
_cell.angle_gamma   90.00
#
_symmetry.space_group_name_H-M   'P 1'
#
loop_
_entity.id
_entity.type
_entity.pdbx_description
1 polymer ?
#
loop_
_entity_poly.entity_id
_entity_poly.type
_entity_poly.pdbx_seq_one_letter_code
_entity_poly.pdbx_strand_id
1 'polypeptide(L)'
;GVSALDVLVCAHELTFGEAFTKETAADYLVVSSSGFITTIFGEKTGNCGFTINGSVPHDGVLKDDSYAPGKKSYTGYTVAQAEVNTGNVVDFFLYQDSYALDNYPIWEKADAKLDSLTIKPKAAVNMTVTGYCIGYYGCVPMEALEANKQVSALEGAQLAWVNAKDGTLTDISGAVVAEDGTVSFTAPETDGTYYLTAYMPKAEIKDNYATPIVLSILPVTVDVNAVEEAELTLSGLHDAQVKYLKLYTYIDGVKGDTNLLADATIANAAYT
;
A
#
# COMPACT_ATOMS: atom_id res chain seq x y z
N GLY A 1 23.39 -0.54 9.04
CA GLY A 1 22.03 -0.19 8.68
C GLY A 1 21.02 -1.04 9.45
N VAL A 2 19.78 -0.67 9.45
CA VAL A 2 18.67 -1.47 9.97
C VAL A 2 18.21 -2.37 8.82
N SER A 3 18.03 -3.66 9.08
CA SER A 3 17.51 -4.60 8.08
C SER A 3 16.01 -4.85 8.25
N ALA A 4 15.37 -5.44 7.26
CA ALA A 4 13.99 -5.89 7.37
C ALA A 4 13.84 -6.94 8.50
N LEU A 5 14.88 -7.73 8.78
CA LEU A 5 14.89 -8.65 9.92
C LEU A 5 14.84 -7.90 11.25
N ASP A 6 15.60 -6.82 11.40
CA ASP A 6 15.57 -6.03 12.64
C ASP A 6 14.18 -5.42 12.88
N VAL A 7 13.51 -4.95 11.81
CA VAL A 7 12.14 -4.45 11.88
C VAL A 7 11.19 -5.57 12.28
N LEU A 8 11.34 -6.76 11.73
CA LEU A 8 10.50 -7.91 12.06
C LEU A 8 10.70 -8.37 13.52
N VAL A 9 11.94 -8.38 14.01
CA VAL A 9 12.24 -8.68 15.43
C VAL A 9 11.56 -7.66 16.34
N CYS A 10 11.69 -6.37 16.03
CA CYS A 10 11.05 -5.31 16.80
C CYS A 10 9.51 -5.45 16.80
N ALA A 11 8.90 -5.83 15.67
CA ALA A 11 7.47 -6.11 15.60
C ALA A 11 7.05 -7.30 16.51
N HIS A 12 7.88 -8.34 16.60
CA HIS A 12 7.64 -9.45 17.52
C HIS A 12 7.77 -9.02 18.98
N GLU A 13 8.81 -8.23 19.30
CA GLU A 13 8.99 -7.67 20.65
C GLU A 13 7.79 -6.82 21.08
N LEU A 14 7.28 -5.97 20.19
CA LEU A 14 6.10 -5.15 20.44
C LEU A 14 4.82 -5.96 20.60
N THR A 15 4.69 -7.07 19.86
CA THR A 15 3.49 -7.90 19.86
C THR A 15 3.43 -8.81 21.07
N PHE A 16 4.55 -9.48 21.40
CA PHE A 16 4.60 -10.54 22.41
C PHE A 16 5.19 -10.06 23.74
N GLY A 17 5.85 -8.90 23.76
CA GLY A 17 6.43 -8.32 24.98
C GLY A 17 7.36 -9.31 25.69
N GLU A 18 7.11 -9.53 26.98
CA GLU A 18 7.92 -10.41 27.84
C GLU A 18 7.91 -11.90 27.41
N ALA A 19 6.99 -12.32 26.56
CA ALA A 19 6.96 -13.68 26.02
C ALA A 19 7.99 -13.90 24.90
N PHE A 20 8.47 -12.85 24.24
CA PHE A 20 9.49 -12.93 23.19
C PHE A 20 10.88 -12.68 23.79
N THR A 21 11.49 -13.73 24.27
CA THR A 21 12.85 -13.70 24.86
C THR A 21 13.83 -14.45 23.97
N LYS A 22 15.11 -14.37 24.29
CA LYS A 22 16.15 -15.12 23.56
C LYS A 22 15.90 -16.65 23.58
N GLU A 23 15.33 -17.17 24.68
CA GLU A 23 15.03 -18.58 24.88
C GLU A 23 13.78 -18.99 24.10
N THR A 24 12.80 -18.14 23.97
CA THR A 24 11.48 -18.41 23.35
C THR A 24 11.33 -17.86 21.93
N ALA A 25 12.25 -17.02 21.47
CA ALA A 25 12.13 -16.36 20.16
C ALA A 25 11.87 -17.35 19.00
N ALA A 26 12.45 -18.56 19.07
CA ALA A 26 12.27 -19.59 18.06
C ALA A 26 10.83 -20.16 17.98
N ASP A 27 10.00 -19.95 19.00
CA ASP A 27 8.59 -20.31 18.96
C ASP A 27 7.77 -19.34 18.10
N TYR A 28 8.27 -18.10 17.90
CA TYR A 28 7.57 -17.02 17.25
C TYR A 28 8.20 -16.61 15.90
N LEU A 29 9.53 -16.65 15.79
CA LEU A 29 10.27 -16.23 14.60
C LEU A 29 11.43 -17.18 14.31
N VAL A 30 11.42 -17.80 13.14
CA VAL A 30 12.53 -18.62 12.66
C VAL A 30 12.91 -18.21 11.25
N VAL A 31 14.18 -17.85 11.10
CA VAL A 31 14.81 -17.60 9.80
C VAL A 31 15.81 -18.70 9.52
N SER A 32 15.68 -19.36 8.39
CA SER A 32 16.58 -20.44 7.97
C SER A 32 17.99 -19.93 7.68
N SER A 33 18.97 -20.81 7.60
CA SER A 33 20.34 -20.46 7.21
C SER A 33 20.45 -19.88 5.79
N SER A 34 19.46 -20.13 4.94
CA SER A 34 19.33 -19.56 3.60
C SER A 34 18.58 -18.22 3.57
N GLY A 35 18.16 -17.72 4.74
CA GLY A 35 17.52 -16.41 4.88
C GLY A 35 16.01 -16.40 4.65
N PHE A 36 15.36 -17.57 4.54
CA PHE A 36 13.91 -17.65 4.41
C PHE A 36 13.25 -17.70 5.78
N ILE A 37 12.15 -16.98 5.94
CA ILE A 37 11.31 -17.04 7.15
C ILE A 37 10.50 -18.34 7.10
N THR A 38 10.60 -19.13 8.15
CA THR A 38 9.90 -20.42 8.29
C THR A 38 8.93 -20.46 9.46
N THR A 39 9.01 -19.47 10.34
CA THR A 39 8.01 -19.18 11.38
C THR A 39 7.92 -17.68 11.53
N ILE A 40 6.72 -17.13 11.56
CA ILE A 40 6.43 -15.72 11.75
C ILE A 40 5.21 -15.54 12.64
N PHE A 41 5.30 -14.72 13.70
CA PHE A 41 4.26 -14.52 14.72
C PHE A 41 3.71 -15.85 15.29
N GLY A 42 4.57 -16.87 15.40
CA GLY A 42 4.22 -18.20 15.90
C GLY A 42 3.65 -19.16 14.84
N GLU A 43 3.34 -18.65 13.65
CA GLU A 43 2.82 -19.46 12.54
C GLU A 43 3.94 -20.05 11.71
N LYS A 44 3.95 -21.39 11.60
CA LYS A 44 4.90 -22.08 10.72
C LYS A 44 4.48 -21.94 9.27
N THR A 45 5.41 -21.50 8.43
CA THR A 45 5.15 -21.28 7.03
C THR A 45 6.37 -21.62 6.16
N GLY A 46 6.13 -22.03 4.92
CA GLY A 46 7.17 -22.07 3.87
C GLY A 46 7.00 -20.95 2.84
N ASN A 47 5.96 -20.13 3.00
CA ASN A 47 5.46 -19.19 2.01
C ASN A 47 5.38 -17.79 2.58
N CYS A 48 6.48 -17.26 3.13
CA CYS A 48 6.54 -15.89 3.62
C CYS A 48 7.32 -15.01 2.64
N GLY A 49 6.72 -13.89 2.26
CA GLY A 49 7.33 -12.83 1.48
C GLY A 49 7.35 -11.51 2.23
N PHE A 50 8.04 -10.53 1.67
CA PHE A 50 8.03 -9.17 2.18
C PHE A 50 8.31 -8.15 1.08
N THR A 51 7.84 -6.93 1.29
CA THR A 51 8.15 -5.78 0.44
C THR A 51 8.64 -4.61 1.28
N ILE A 52 9.34 -3.69 0.63
CA ILE A 52 9.68 -2.37 1.19
C ILE A 52 9.07 -1.33 0.25
N ASN A 53 8.16 -0.51 0.76
CA ASN A 53 7.39 0.46 -0.04
C ASN A 53 6.67 -0.18 -1.23
N GLY A 54 6.12 -1.39 -1.04
CA GLY A 54 5.40 -2.15 -2.05
C GLY A 54 6.27 -2.80 -3.12
N SER A 55 7.60 -2.77 -2.99
CA SER A 55 8.52 -3.41 -3.93
C SER A 55 9.34 -4.50 -3.25
N VAL A 56 9.56 -5.62 -3.94
CA VAL A 56 10.46 -6.68 -3.45
C VAL A 56 11.90 -6.19 -3.50
N PRO A 57 12.60 -6.14 -2.36
CA PRO A 57 14.00 -5.67 -2.35
C PRO A 57 14.92 -6.63 -3.11
N HIS A 58 15.86 -6.09 -3.86
CA HIS A 58 16.71 -6.89 -4.76
C HIS A 58 18.11 -6.26 -4.96
N ASP A 59 19.01 -7.01 -5.61
CA ASP A 59 20.42 -6.65 -5.82
C ASP A 59 20.65 -5.55 -6.89
N GLY A 60 19.61 -5.08 -7.56
CA GLY A 60 19.71 -4.06 -8.62
C GLY A 60 20.32 -4.56 -9.93
N VAL A 61 20.67 -5.85 -10.03
CA VAL A 61 21.31 -6.42 -11.22
C VAL A 61 20.35 -7.31 -11.99
N LEU A 62 19.92 -6.84 -13.14
CA LEU A 62 18.98 -7.56 -14.00
C LEU A 62 19.70 -8.71 -14.71
N LYS A 63 19.23 -9.94 -14.50
CA LYS A 63 19.82 -11.18 -15.04
C LYS A 63 18.78 -11.96 -15.84
N ASP A 64 19.25 -12.84 -16.71
CA ASP A 64 18.35 -13.80 -17.35
C ASP A 64 17.75 -14.73 -16.31
N ASP A 65 16.41 -14.86 -16.36
CA ASP A 65 15.69 -15.69 -15.41
C ASP A 65 15.87 -17.17 -15.75
N SER A 66 16.43 -17.94 -14.82
CA SER A 66 16.66 -19.38 -15.01
C SER A 66 15.38 -20.21 -15.01
N TYR A 67 14.29 -19.67 -14.48
CA TYR A 67 12.98 -20.34 -14.40
C TYR A 67 12.02 -19.91 -15.50
N ALA A 68 12.31 -18.79 -16.16
CA ALA A 68 11.49 -18.26 -17.26
C ALA A 68 12.35 -17.85 -18.45
N PRO A 69 12.64 -18.75 -19.37
CA PRO A 69 13.44 -18.47 -20.55
C PRO A 69 12.96 -17.24 -21.33
N GLY A 70 13.89 -16.35 -21.65
CA GLY A 70 13.60 -15.10 -22.37
C GLY A 70 13.07 -13.96 -21.51
N LYS A 71 12.94 -14.14 -20.19
CA LYS A 71 12.62 -13.08 -19.24
C LYS A 71 13.85 -12.71 -18.40
N LYS A 72 13.79 -11.55 -17.76
CA LYS A 72 14.83 -11.08 -16.85
C LYS A 72 14.23 -10.81 -15.49
N SER A 73 15.00 -11.11 -14.44
CA SER A 73 14.65 -10.83 -13.06
C SER A 73 15.84 -10.35 -12.28
N TYR A 74 15.58 -9.73 -11.13
CA TYR A 74 16.59 -9.42 -10.13
C TYR A 74 16.70 -10.56 -9.13
N THR A 75 17.85 -10.66 -8.45
CA THR A 75 17.97 -11.52 -7.29
C THR A 75 17.38 -10.80 -6.07
N GLY A 76 16.34 -11.34 -5.49
CA GLY A 76 15.73 -10.82 -4.27
C GLY A 76 16.67 -10.89 -3.08
N TYR A 77 16.59 -9.90 -2.20
CA TYR A 77 17.30 -9.92 -0.92
C TYR A 77 16.53 -10.77 0.10
N THR A 78 17.30 -11.42 0.96
CA THR A 78 16.76 -11.99 2.19
C THR A 78 16.41 -10.88 3.19
N VAL A 79 15.63 -11.19 4.20
CA VAL A 79 15.25 -10.22 5.25
C VAL A 79 16.43 -9.59 5.97
N ALA A 80 17.54 -10.32 6.08
CA ALA A 80 18.77 -9.81 6.70
C ALA A 80 19.62 -8.93 5.76
N GLN A 81 19.42 -9.03 4.45
CA GLN A 81 20.14 -8.24 3.44
C GLN A 81 19.40 -6.97 3.06
N ALA A 82 18.08 -6.98 3.16
CA ALA A 82 17.25 -5.85 2.77
C ALA A 82 17.40 -4.71 3.77
N GLU A 83 17.96 -3.60 3.35
CA GLU A 83 18.17 -2.42 4.17
C GLU A 83 16.89 -1.58 4.25
N VAL A 84 16.56 -1.11 5.46
CA VAL A 84 15.38 -0.30 5.76
C VAL A 84 15.81 1.06 6.27
N ASN A 85 15.24 2.11 5.70
CA ASN A 85 15.48 3.49 6.07
C ASN A 85 14.27 4.10 6.80
N THR A 86 14.49 5.20 7.52
CA THR A 86 13.41 5.94 8.16
C THR A 86 12.36 6.38 7.12
N GLY A 87 11.08 6.11 7.42
CA GLY A 87 9.96 6.40 6.54
C GLY A 87 9.59 5.28 5.58
N ASN A 88 10.38 4.18 5.53
CA ASN A 88 9.96 3.02 4.76
C ASN A 88 8.81 2.26 5.44
N VAL A 89 7.91 1.74 4.62
CA VAL A 89 6.88 0.78 5.01
C VAL A 89 7.37 -0.61 4.63
N VAL A 90 7.36 -1.52 5.59
CA VAL A 90 7.77 -2.92 5.40
C VAL A 90 6.55 -3.80 5.63
N ASP A 91 6.11 -4.49 4.59
CA ASP A 91 5.00 -5.42 4.67
C ASP A 91 5.53 -6.85 4.63
N PHE A 92 5.13 -7.66 5.62
CA PHE A 92 5.33 -9.10 5.62
C PHE A 92 4.00 -9.79 5.36
N PHE A 93 4.00 -10.80 4.53
CA PHE A 93 2.79 -11.52 4.14
C PHE A 93 3.05 -13.00 3.92
N LEU A 94 1.99 -13.80 4.04
CA LEU A 94 2.02 -15.21 3.73
C LEU A 94 1.39 -15.44 2.36
N TYR A 95 2.12 -16.09 1.47
CA TYR A 95 1.56 -16.55 0.20
C TYR A 95 0.45 -17.57 0.45
N GLN A 96 -0.63 -17.49 -0.30
CA GLN A 96 -1.72 -18.46 -0.22
C GLN A 96 -1.48 -19.68 -1.10
N ASP A 97 -0.63 -19.56 -2.09
CA ASP A 97 -0.19 -20.69 -2.91
C ASP A 97 1.33 -20.81 -2.97
N SER A 98 1.82 -22.04 -3.24
CA SER A 98 3.24 -22.36 -3.29
C SER A 98 3.96 -21.82 -4.55
N TYR A 99 3.24 -21.31 -5.51
CA TYR A 99 3.77 -20.71 -6.73
C TYR A 99 3.79 -19.19 -6.69
N ALA A 100 3.35 -18.62 -5.56
CA ALA A 100 3.32 -17.20 -5.32
C ALA A 100 2.60 -16.42 -6.44
N LEU A 101 1.40 -16.88 -6.80
CA LEU A 101 0.52 -16.20 -7.75
C LEU A 101 -0.35 -15.13 -7.08
N ASP A 102 -0.10 -14.87 -5.80
CA ASP A 102 -0.82 -13.87 -5.03
C ASP A 102 -0.59 -12.48 -5.59
N ASN A 103 -1.63 -11.66 -5.61
CA ASN A 103 -1.54 -10.26 -5.98
C ASN A 103 -1.28 -9.39 -4.76
N TYR A 104 -0.35 -8.46 -4.90
CA TYR A 104 -0.07 -7.41 -3.94
C TYR A 104 -0.86 -6.15 -4.33
N PRO A 105 -1.78 -5.65 -3.48
CA PRO A 105 -2.56 -4.47 -3.78
C PRO A 105 -1.71 -3.20 -3.86
N ILE A 106 -1.97 -2.42 -4.89
CA ILE A 106 -1.45 -1.07 -5.08
C ILE A 106 -2.63 -0.11 -4.90
N TRP A 107 -2.46 0.84 -3.99
CA TRP A 107 -3.45 1.85 -3.68
C TRP A 107 -3.13 3.14 -4.42
N GLU A 108 -4.11 3.71 -5.13
CA GLU A 108 -3.91 4.93 -5.90
C GLU A 108 -5.10 5.88 -5.71
N LYS A 109 -4.83 7.17 -5.70
CA LYS A 109 -5.84 8.22 -5.73
C LYS A 109 -5.37 9.32 -6.67
N ALA A 110 -6.21 9.70 -7.63
CA ALA A 110 -5.87 10.68 -8.67
C ALA A 110 -4.53 10.37 -9.36
N ASP A 111 -4.35 9.09 -9.76
CA ASP A 111 -3.16 8.56 -10.44
C ASP A 111 -1.86 8.62 -9.62
N ALA A 112 -1.95 8.89 -8.32
CA ALA A 112 -0.80 8.86 -7.41
C ALA A 112 -0.88 7.64 -6.49
N LYS A 113 0.23 6.91 -6.38
CA LYS A 113 0.37 5.81 -5.43
C LYS A 113 0.25 6.34 -3.99
N LEU A 114 -0.50 5.62 -3.17
CA LEU A 114 -0.67 5.91 -1.75
C LEU A 114 0.14 4.93 -0.90
N ASP A 115 0.95 5.47 0.00
CA ASP A 115 1.58 4.74 1.09
C ASP A 115 0.85 4.97 2.43
N SER A 116 0.03 6.01 2.49
CA SER A 116 -0.92 6.32 3.56
C SER A 116 -2.00 7.28 3.04
N LEU A 117 -3.08 7.42 3.78
CA LEU A 117 -4.18 8.33 3.45
C LEU A 117 -4.60 9.11 4.70
N THR A 118 -4.73 10.44 4.59
CA THR A 118 -5.29 11.29 5.65
C THR A 118 -6.59 11.92 5.14
N ILE A 119 -7.67 11.73 5.86
CA ILE A 119 -9.03 12.14 5.46
C ILE A 119 -9.84 12.65 6.65
N LYS A 120 -10.89 13.42 6.36
CA LYS A 120 -11.86 13.82 7.39
C LYS A 120 -12.80 12.69 7.78
N PRO A 121 -13.37 12.73 9.00
CA PRO A 121 -14.47 11.85 9.38
C PRO A 121 -15.60 11.92 8.35
N LYS A 122 -16.18 10.77 8.01
CA LYS A 122 -17.31 10.63 7.05
C LYS A 122 -17.02 11.11 5.63
N ALA A 123 -15.79 11.42 5.28
CA ALA A 123 -15.46 11.81 3.91
C ALA A 123 -15.75 10.66 2.94
N ALA A 124 -16.27 10.99 1.77
CA ALA A 124 -16.38 10.06 0.66
C ALA A 124 -14.99 9.89 0.03
N VAL A 125 -14.52 8.67 -0.08
CA VAL A 125 -13.23 8.32 -0.65
C VAL A 125 -13.45 7.56 -1.95
N ASN A 126 -12.84 8.04 -3.03
CA ASN A 126 -12.74 7.33 -4.30
C ASN A 126 -11.28 7.03 -4.55
N MET A 127 -10.97 5.79 -4.89
CA MET A 127 -9.60 5.36 -5.16
C MET A 127 -9.58 4.22 -6.19
N THR A 128 -8.40 3.92 -6.67
CA THR A 128 -8.16 2.77 -7.54
C THR A 128 -7.33 1.75 -6.79
N VAL A 129 -7.68 0.48 -6.93
CA VAL A 129 -6.95 -0.66 -6.36
C VAL A 129 -6.57 -1.58 -7.50
N THR A 130 -5.27 -1.63 -7.77
CA THR A 130 -4.69 -2.57 -8.71
C THR A 130 -3.78 -3.53 -7.98
N GLY A 131 -3.39 -4.60 -8.63
CA GLY A 131 -2.49 -5.56 -8.04
C GLY A 131 -1.42 -5.98 -9.01
N TYR A 132 -0.28 -6.37 -8.51
CA TYR A 132 0.71 -7.10 -9.28
C TYR A 132 0.96 -8.47 -8.64
N CYS A 133 1.17 -9.46 -9.49
CA CYS A 133 1.52 -10.79 -9.06
C CYS A 133 2.95 -10.78 -8.51
N ILE A 134 3.11 -11.11 -7.23
CA ILE A 134 4.42 -11.19 -6.59
C ILE A 134 5.16 -12.47 -6.96
N GLY A 135 4.52 -13.38 -7.67
CA GLY A 135 4.96 -14.69 -8.04
C GLY A 135 6.46 -14.90 -8.25
N TYR A 136 6.83 -15.93 -8.92
CA TYR A 136 8.23 -16.27 -9.25
C TYR A 136 9.06 -15.08 -9.78
N TYR A 137 8.39 -14.03 -10.23
CA TYR A 137 8.95 -12.80 -10.80
C TYR A 137 8.89 -11.60 -9.88
N GLY A 138 8.60 -11.78 -8.61
CA GLY A 138 8.37 -10.71 -7.64
C GLY A 138 9.51 -9.73 -7.41
N CYS A 139 10.69 -10.00 -7.97
CA CYS A 139 11.83 -9.10 -7.93
C CYS A 139 11.91 -8.16 -9.14
N VAL A 140 10.83 -7.99 -9.89
CA VAL A 140 10.76 -7.02 -10.99
C VAL A 140 10.36 -5.66 -10.41
N PRO A 141 11.05 -4.55 -10.74
CA PRO A 141 10.67 -3.21 -10.31
C PRO A 141 9.25 -2.84 -10.79
N MET A 142 8.54 -2.00 -10.05
CA MET A 142 7.18 -1.57 -10.39
C MET A 142 7.09 -1.01 -11.81
N GLU A 143 8.04 -0.16 -12.22
CA GLU A 143 8.09 0.44 -13.55
C GLU A 143 8.21 -0.63 -14.67
N ALA A 144 8.91 -1.73 -14.38
CA ALA A 144 9.03 -2.84 -15.31
C ALA A 144 7.81 -3.76 -15.26
N LEU A 145 7.08 -3.81 -14.14
CA LEU A 145 5.82 -4.56 -14.02
C LEU A 145 4.75 -3.96 -14.92
N GLU A 146 4.55 -2.65 -14.89
CA GLU A 146 3.61 -1.96 -15.79
C GLU A 146 3.95 -2.22 -17.27
N ALA A 147 5.23 -2.07 -17.63
CA ALA A 147 5.70 -2.34 -18.99
C ALA A 147 5.46 -3.79 -19.42
N ASN A 148 5.50 -4.74 -18.50
CA ASN A 148 5.24 -6.16 -18.76
C ASN A 148 3.77 -6.59 -18.58
N LYS A 149 2.86 -5.64 -18.30
CA LYS A 149 1.42 -5.89 -18.08
C LYS A 149 1.14 -6.89 -16.94
N GLN A 150 1.93 -6.83 -15.88
CA GLN A 150 1.70 -7.66 -14.69
C GLN A 150 0.79 -6.97 -13.66
N VAL A 151 0.50 -5.68 -13.86
CA VAL A 151 -0.47 -4.94 -13.05
C VAL A 151 -1.86 -5.17 -13.63
N SER A 152 -2.82 -5.50 -12.79
CA SER A 152 -4.21 -5.72 -13.15
C SER A 152 -5.17 -5.15 -12.12
N ALA A 153 -6.38 -4.81 -12.54
CA ALA A 153 -7.46 -4.50 -11.61
C ALA A 153 -7.76 -5.72 -10.72
N LEU A 154 -8.09 -5.46 -9.47
CA LEU A 154 -8.50 -6.49 -8.51
C LEU A 154 -10.03 -6.57 -8.44
N GLU A 155 -10.69 -6.77 -9.58
CA GLU A 155 -12.14 -6.88 -9.69
C GLU A 155 -12.70 -7.88 -8.68
N GLY A 156 -13.75 -7.49 -7.97
CA GLY A 156 -14.43 -8.31 -6.98
C GLY A 156 -13.77 -8.33 -5.61
N ALA A 157 -12.63 -7.68 -5.44
CA ALA A 157 -12.00 -7.57 -4.12
C ALA A 157 -12.84 -6.72 -3.16
N GLN A 158 -13.03 -7.21 -1.94
CA GLN A 158 -13.73 -6.53 -0.86
C GLN A 158 -12.75 -5.71 -0.03
N LEU A 159 -13.06 -4.42 0.20
CA LEU A 159 -12.31 -3.61 1.16
C LEU A 159 -12.78 -3.90 2.58
N ALA A 160 -11.81 -3.94 3.49
CA ALA A 160 -12.07 -4.18 4.91
C ALA A 160 -11.13 -3.38 5.80
N TRP A 161 -11.59 -3.05 7.00
CA TRP A 161 -10.74 -2.57 8.08
C TRP A 161 -10.09 -3.75 8.80
N VAL A 162 -8.79 -3.64 9.04
CA VAL A 162 -8.01 -4.63 9.79
C VAL A 162 -7.92 -4.22 11.24
N ASN A 163 -8.28 -5.11 12.15
CA ASN A 163 -8.00 -4.94 13.56
C ASN A 163 -6.50 -5.19 13.80
N ALA A 164 -5.79 -4.15 14.21
CA ALA A 164 -4.33 -4.23 14.45
C ALA A 164 -3.90 -5.20 15.55
N LYS A 165 -4.82 -5.64 16.42
CA LYS A 165 -4.50 -6.54 17.53
C LYS A 165 -4.52 -8.02 17.16
N ASP A 166 -5.44 -8.39 16.29
CA ASP A 166 -5.72 -9.80 15.99
C ASP A 166 -5.87 -10.09 14.50
N GLY A 167 -5.73 -9.08 13.63
CA GLY A 167 -5.87 -9.21 12.19
C GLY A 167 -7.30 -9.45 11.69
N THR A 168 -8.30 -9.38 12.58
CA THR A 168 -9.71 -9.58 12.18
C THR A 168 -10.13 -8.53 11.15
N LEU A 169 -10.80 -8.99 10.10
CA LEU A 169 -11.33 -8.12 9.04
C LEU A 169 -12.77 -7.72 9.34
N THR A 170 -13.07 -6.45 9.12
CA THR A 170 -14.42 -5.89 9.14
C THR A 170 -14.72 -5.28 7.79
N ASP A 171 -15.62 -5.88 7.03
CA ASP A 171 -15.96 -5.44 5.69
C ASP A 171 -16.52 -4.01 5.69
N ILE A 172 -16.07 -3.25 4.71
CA ILE A 172 -16.66 -1.94 4.41
C ILE A 172 -17.82 -2.18 3.45
N SER A 173 -19.04 -1.94 3.92
CA SER A 173 -20.26 -2.24 3.17
C SER A 173 -20.27 -1.55 1.81
N GLY A 174 -20.44 -2.34 0.75
CA GLY A 174 -20.51 -1.88 -0.63
C GLY A 174 -19.17 -1.47 -1.26
N ALA A 175 -18.07 -1.57 -0.52
CA ALA A 175 -16.74 -1.23 -1.04
C ALA A 175 -16.11 -2.45 -1.74
N VAL A 176 -16.59 -2.74 -2.94
CA VAL A 176 -16.09 -3.82 -3.81
C VAL A 176 -15.40 -3.19 -5.01
N VAL A 177 -14.22 -3.67 -5.35
CA VAL A 177 -13.42 -3.18 -6.48
C VAL A 177 -14.12 -3.53 -7.79
N ALA A 178 -14.34 -2.53 -8.63
CA ALA A 178 -14.94 -2.68 -9.95
C ALA A 178 -13.93 -3.21 -11.00
N GLU A 179 -14.43 -3.57 -12.19
CA GLU A 179 -13.64 -4.08 -13.32
C GLU A 179 -12.47 -3.15 -13.72
N ASP A 180 -12.65 -1.85 -13.58
CA ASP A 180 -11.62 -0.85 -13.87
C ASP A 180 -10.67 -0.56 -12.68
N GLY A 181 -10.83 -1.28 -11.58
CA GLY A 181 -10.06 -1.10 -10.35
C GLY A 181 -10.60 -0.02 -9.42
N THR A 182 -11.63 0.72 -9.80
CA THR A 182 -12.19 1.76 -8.95
C THR A 182 -12.97 1.19 -7.77
N VAL A 183 -12.90 1.89 -6.64
CA VAL A 183 -13.69 1.58 -5.45
C VAL A 183 -13.99 2.85 -4.67
N SER A 184 -15.16 2.87 -4.02
CA SER A 184 -15.58 3.99 -3.20
C SER A 184 -16.01 3.51 -1.82
N PHE A 185 -15.70 4.30 -0.79
CA PHE A 185 -16.16 4.05 0.57
C PHE A 185 -16.33 5.35 1.36
N THR A 186 -16.93 5.25 2.53
CA THR A 186 -17.05 6.36 3.48
C THR A 186 -16.05 6.15 4.63
N ALA A 187 -15.30 7.20 4.95
CA ALA A 187 -14.38 7.20 6.07
C ALA A 187 -15.11 6.93 7.41
N PRO A 188 -14.42 6.36 8.40
CA PRO A 188 -14.94 6.23 9.75
C PRO A 188 -15.38 7.58 10.35
N GLU A 189 -16.30 7.53 11.31
CA GLU A 189 -16.82 8.73 11.97
C GLU A 189 -15.87 9.32 13.03
N THR A 190 -15.00 8.48 13.59
CA THR A 190 -14.16 8.81 14.73
C THR A 190 -12.74 9.05 14.30
N ASP A 191 -12.12 10.09 14.84
CA ASP A 191 -10.69 10.36 14.64
C ASP A 191 -9.85 9.16 15.10
N GLY A 192 -8.79 8.89 14.37
CA GLY A 192 -7.89 7.79 14.71
C GLY A 192 -7.15 7.22 13.49
N THR A 193 -6.29 6.25 13.75
CA THR A 193 -5.61 5.49 12.71
C THR A 193 -6.34 4.18 12.47
N TYR A 194 -6.66 3.94 11.23
CA TYR A 194 -7.32 2.73 10.72
C TYR A 194 -6.39 2.04 9.73
N TYR A 195 -6.58 0.76 9.53
CA TYR A 195 -5.78 -0.03 8.61
C TYR A 195 -6.70 -0.63 7.55
N LEU A 196 -6.58 -0.13 6.32
CA LEU A 196 -7.38 -0.56 5.18
C LEU A 196 -6.68 -1.71 4.46
N THR A 197 -7.44 -2.71 4.07
CA THR A 197 -6.97 -3.79 3.20
C THR A 197 -8.00 -4.15 2.16
N ALA A 198 -7.59 -4.93 1.16
CA ALA A 198 -8.49 -5.57 0.20
C ALA A 198 -8.24 -7.09 0.21
N TYR A 199 -9.28 -7.88 0.09
CA TYR A 199 -9.19 -9.33 0.01
C TYR A 199 -10.21 -9.91 -0.96
N MET A 200 -9.92 -11.07 -1.52
CA MET A 200 -10.87 -11.78 -2.37
C MET A 200 -11.74 -12.71 -1.52
N PRO A 201 -13.07 -12.53 -1.52
CA PRO A 201 -13.96 -13.45 -0.84
C PRO A 201 -13.80 -14.88 -1.36
N LYS A 202 -13.80 -15.86 -0.47
CA LYS A 202 -13.60 -17.29 -0.85
C LYS A 202 -14.59 -17.80 -1.89
N ALA A 203 -15.82 -17.25 -1.90
CA ALA A 203 -16.85 -17.62 -2.87
C ALA A 203 -16.53 -17.13 -4.31
N GLU A 204 -15.70 -16.13 -4.45
CA GLU A 204 -15.28 -15.56 -5.73
C GLU A 204 -14.03 -16.25 -6.30
N ILE A 205 -13.43 -17.18 -5.57
CA ILE A 205 -12.30 -17.97 -6.06
C ILE A 205 -12.81 -18.89 -7.15
N LYS A 206 -12.75 -18.40 -8.38
CA LYS A 206 -13.11 -19.15 -9.61
C LYS A 206 -11.89 -19.92 -10.08
N ASP A 207 -12.07 -21.23 -10.23
CA ASP A 207 -11.05 -22.15 -10.78
C ASP A 207 -9.69 -22.07 -10.05
N ASN A 208 -8.84 -23.04 -10.17
CA ASN A 208 -7.53 -23.16 -9.50
C ASN A 208 -6.53 -22.01 -9.74
N TYR A 209 -6.96 -20.92 -10.36
CA TYR A 209 -6.22 -19.72 -10.68
C TYR A 209 -6.84 -18.47 -10.06
N ALA A 210 -7.70 -18.62 -9.08
CA ALA A 210 -8.15 -17.48 -8.31
C ALA A 210 -6.91 -16.78 -7.75
N THR A 211 -6.80 -15.53 -8.06
CA THR A 211 -5.70 -14.68 -7.62
C THR A 211 -5.94 -14.34 -6.14
N PRO A 212 -5.36 -15.08 -5.19
CA PRO A 212 -5.44 -14.67 -3.80
C PRO A 212 -4.83 -13.28 -3.71
N ILE A 213 -5.42 -12.43 -2.90
CA ILE A 213 -4.86 -11.12 -2.62
C ILE A 213 -3.98 -11.26 -1.40
N VAL A 214 -2.73 -10.91 -1.57
CA VAL A 214 -1.82 -10.70 -0.44
C VAL A 214 -2.26 -9.43 0.27
N LEU A 215 -2.54 -9.54 1.56
CA LEU A 215 -2.99 -8.41 2.35
C LEU A 215 -1.87 -7.36 2.42
N SER A 216 -2.05 -6.29 1.66
CA SER A 216 -1.33 -5.04 1.87
C SER A 216 -2.19 -4.15 2.73
N ILE A 217 -1.56 -3.41 3.62
CA ILE A 217 -2.25 -2.52 4.55
C ILE A 217 -1.95 -1.08 4.15
N LEU A 218 -3.01 -0.31 3.89
CA LEU A 218 -2.92 1.14 3.76
C LEU A 218 -3.30 1.78 5.10
N PRO A 219 -2.36 2.44 5.79
CA PRO A 219 -2.69 3.25 6.96
C PRO A 219 -3.57 4.43 6.58
N VAL A 220 -4.71 4.57 7.26
CA VAL A 220 -5.68 5.67 7.05
C VAL A 220 -5.81 6.45 8.34
N THR A 221 -5.39 7.70 8.33
CA THR A 221 -5.59 8.64 9.44
C THR A 221 -6.88 9.41 9.20
N VAL A 222 -7.84 9.24 10.10
CA VAL A 222 -9.05 10.05 10.15
C VAL A 222 -8.80 11.19 11.13
N ASP A 223 -8.84 12.42 10.65
CA ASP A 223 -8.57 13.62 11.44
C ASP A 223 -9.56 14.73 11.05
N VAL A 224 -10.30 15.23 12.01
CA VAL A 224 -11.23 16.36 11.82
C VAL A 224 -10.55 17.59 11.22
N ASN A 225 -9.25 17.76 11.46
CA ASN A 225 -8.43 18.86 10.95
C ASN A 225 -7.76 18.53 9.61
N ALA A 226 -7.98 17.33 9.04
CA ALA A 226 -7.39 16.97 7.76
C ALA A 226 -7.74 18.03 6.70
N VAL A 227 -6.74 18.42 5.94
CA VAL A 227 -6.94 19.32 4.80
C VAL A 227 -7.30 18.45 3.59
N GLU A 228 -8.52 18.64 3.08
CA GLU A 228 -8.88 18.03 1.81
C GLU A 228 -8.27 18.86 0.69
N GLU A 229 -7.53 18.22 -0.20
CA GLU A 229 -7.14 18.84 -1.47
C GLU A 229 -8.40 19.09 -2.28
N ALA A 230 -8.73 20.35 -2.50
CA ALA A 230 -9.82 20.73 -3.38
C ALA A 230 -9.23 21.22 -4.70
N GLU A 231 -9.58 20.56 -5.79
CA GLU A 231 -9.32 21.11 -7.12
C GLU A 231 -10.28 22.28 -7.36
N LEU A 232 -9.72 23.49 -7.50
CA LEU A 232 -10.48 24.68 -7.84
C LEU A 232 -10.27 25.02 -9.31
N THR A 233 -11.25 24.70 -10.14
CA THR A 233 -11.24 25.10 -11.54
C THR A 233 -11.82 26.51 -11.68
N LEU A 234 -11.02 27.47 -12.12
CA LEU A 234 -11.45 28.82 -12.43
C LEU A 234 -11.51 28.97 -13.96
N SER A 235 -12.67 29.29 -14.48
CA SER A 235 -12.89 29.53 -15.92
C SER A 235 -13.16 31.00 -16.22
N GLY A 236 -12.91 31.42 -17.47
CA GLY A 236 -13.21 32.79 -17.95
C GLY A 236 -12.22 33.87 -17.48
N LEU A 237 -11.05 33.50 -16.99
CA LEU A 237 -10.01 34.45 -16.61
C LEU A 237 -9.08 34.73 -17.80
N HIS A 238 -8.71 36.02 -17.99
CA HIS A 238 -7.67 36.43 -18.94
C HIS A 238 -6.28 36.44 -18.28
N ASP A 239 -5.21 36.28 -19.04
CA ASP A 239 -3.81 36.28 -18.57
C ASP A 239 -3.48 37.42 -17.61
N ALA A 240 -3.98 38.64 -17.92
CA ALA A 240 -3.78 39.78 -17.07
C ALA A 240 -4.44 39.65 -15.68
N GLN A 241 -5.52 38.90 -15.58
CA GLN A 241 -6.25 38.66 -14.31
C GLN A 241 -5.60 37.59 -13.45
N VAL A 242 -5.02 36.56 -14.09
CA VAL A 242 -4.29 35.46 -13.37
C VAL A 242 -3.14 36.03 -12.54
N LYS A 243 -2.45 37.07 -13.03
CA LYS A 243 -1.38 37.74 -12.28
C LYS A 243 -1.80 38.31 -10.94
N TYR A 244 -3.07 38.64 -10.78
CA TYR A 244 -3.60 39.28 -9.57
C TYR A 244 -4.50 38.38 -8.78
N LEU A 245 -4.61 37.09 -9.18
CA LEU A 245 -5.42 36.11 -8.46
C LEU A 245 -4.85 35.86 -7.06
N LYS A 246 -5.70 35.94 -6.07
CA LYS A 246 -5.38 35.61 -4.67
C LYS A 246 -6.43 34.67 -4.12
N LEU A 247 -5.98 33.61 -3.48
CA LEU A 247 -6.85 32.67 -2.81
C LEU A 247 -6.64 32.74 -1.29
N TYR A 248 -7.72 32.86 -0.56
CA TYR A 248 -7.70 32.89 0.91
C TYR A 248 -8.68 31.87 1.47
N THR A 249 -8.37 31.34 2.61
CA THR A 249 -9.34 30.55 3.39
C THR A 249 -10.40 31.48 4.01
N TYR A 250 -11.63 30.97 4.11
CA TYR A 250 -12.69 31.57 4.92
C TYR A 250 -13.19 30.49 5.89
N ILE A 251 -12.98 30.68 7.17
CA ILE A 251 -13.42 29.78 8.23
C ILE A 251 -14.39 30.59 9.11
N ASP A 252 -15.59 30.11 9.28
CA ASP A 252 -16.67 30.78 10.06
C ASP A 252 -16.89 32.26 9.65
N GLY A 253 -16.75 32.56 8.37
CA GLY A 253 -16.89 33.91 7.84
C GLY A 253 -15.68 34.82 8.02
N VAL A 254 -14.60 34.33 8.58
CA VAL A 254 -13.35 35.07 8.78
C VAL A 254 -12.36 34.73 7.68
N LYS A 255 -11.89 35.76 7.00
CA LYS A 255 -10.87 35.63 5.94
C LYS A 255 -9.50 35.35 6.59
N GLY A 256 -8.82 34.30 6.13
CA GLY A 256 -7.41 34.03 6.49
C GLY A 256 -6.45 35.09 5.91
N ASP A 257 -5.34 35.31 6.57
CA ASP A 257 -4.35 36.32 6.17
C ASP A 257 -3.37 35.85 5.10
N THR A 258 -3.25 34.54 4.88
CA THR A 258 -2.28 33.95 3.95
C THR A 258 -2.89 33.79 2.55
N ASN A 259 -2.23 34.36 1.53
CA ASN A 259 -2.56 34.06 0.14
C ASN A 259 -2.00 32.69 -0.25
N LEU A 260 -2.87 31.71 -0.44
CA LEU A 260 -2.51 30.33 -0.76
C LEU A 260 -1.85 30.17 -2.15
N LEU A 261 -1.91 31.18 -2.99
CA LEU A 261 -1.28 31.20 -4.32
C LEU A 261 0.06 31.96 -4.33
N ALA A 262 0.57 32.43 -3.18
CA ALA A 262 1.78 33.25 -3.16
C ALA A 262 3.00 32.57 -3.77
N ASP A 263 3.10 31.22 -3.58
CA ASP A 263 4.21 30.40 -4.06
C ASP A 263 3.77 29.40 -5.15
N ALA A 264 2.53 29.52 -5.64
CA ALA A 264 2.01 28.60 -6.66
C ALA A 264 2.51 28.99 -8.06
N THR A 265 3.07 28.00 -8.77
CA THR A 265 3.32 28.13 -10.21
C THR A 265 2.02 27.81 -10.95
N ILE A 266 1.35 28.82 -11.49
CA ILE A 266 0.17 28.62 -12.33
C ILE A 266 0.64 28.14 -13.69
N ALA A 267 0.66 26.83 -13.90
CA ALA A 267 0.96 26.22 -15.19
C ALA A 267 -0.36 25.90 -15.91
N ASN A 268 -0.40 26.20 -17.22
CA ASN A 268 -1.51 25.86 -18.11
C ASN A 268 -2.88 26.44 -17.74
N ALA A 269 -3.00 27.75 -17.60
CA ALA A 269 -4.31 28.39 -17.64
C ALA A 269 -4.98 28.07 -18.99
N ALA A 270 -5.91 27.12 -19.01
CA ALA A 270 -6.73 26.87 -20.19
C ALA A 270 -7.80 27.95 -20.24
N TYR A 271 -7.73 28.78 -21.26
CA TYR A 271 -8.73 29.82 -21.54
C TYR A 271 -9.76 29.23 -22.52
N THR A 272 -10.99 29.16 -22.14
CA THR A 272 -12.12 28.92 -23.04
C THR A 272 -13.01 30.13 -23.10
#